data_d5897c47ba41d04d2d056e8fea4fdecb
#
_entry.id   d5897c47ba41d04d2d056e8fea4fdecb
#
_cell.length_a   1.000
_cell.length_b   1.000
_cell.length_c   1.000
_cell.angle_alpha   90.00
_cell.angle_beta   90.00
_cell.angle_gamma   90.00
#
_symmetry.space_group_name_H-M   'P 1'
#
loop_
_entity.id
_entity.type
_entity.pdbx_description
1 polymer ?
#
loop_
_entity_poly.entity_id
_entity_poly.type
_entity_poly.pdbx_seq_one_letter_code
_entity_poly.pdbx_strand_id
1 'polypeptide(L)'
;MKRIITEYKKEALAVLFLFVACIMWMYALFINEQVASYYSGSSYRLESNPITVNEFNRIVEKINEGKSSAKNITGWFQSNDEKITDERDISISADAIYAFGNIPHELGAVAEYSCALSSDKAYGLWKSYDAEGEYVLIGNVRYKVLSVLHNMSNIVIVNANGQSELKDAEITALEVESNEDDFWSPEVFEYENFIESDIVINYTEITGILSSVASLPAYSVFLVVLSKLIFKIIKNRRNTAYVFMLSAIGVIWIIINVKVFQLSFYIPESLIPDKWSNFGFWASKMNNFKGYLRDIAMVKAYYPDLCIKYMAYSMLIYSVISTMIFLLFPKKLGRGTEGKLIATEMLIVLILFLSFATAYGNNIAVKAPSHQLPFQSGHRSXXXXCFPATF
;
A
#
# COMPACT_ATOMS: atom_id res chain seq x y z
N MET A 1 -13.58 6.37 -48.84
CA MET A 1 -12.54 7.11 -48.10
C MET A 1 -12.99 7.51 -46.69
N LYS A 2 -14.08 8.26 -46.46
CA LYS A 2 -14.57 8.66 -45.11
C LYS A 2 -14.77 7.47 -44.15
N ARG A 3 -15.34 6.35 -44.61
CA ARG A 3 -15.58 5.16 -43.78
C ARG A 3 -14.25 4.54 -43.29
N ILE A 4 -13.24 4.46 -44.14
CA ILE A 4 -11.91 3.92 -43.83
C ILE A 4 -11.25 4.82 -42.76
N ILE A 5 -11.28 6.13 -42.95
CA ILE A 5 -10.70 7.10 -41.97
C ILE A 5 -11.40 6.99 -40.63
N THR A 6 -12.73 6.78 -40.60
CA THR A 6 -13.49 6.64 -39.35
C THR A 6 -13.12 5.33 -38.61
N GLU A 7 -12.87 4.24 -39.33
CA GLU A 7 -12.43 2.98 -38.74
C GLU A 7 -11.04 3.11 -38.11
N TYR A 8 -10.07 3.70 -38.83
CA TYR A 8 -8.72 3.95 -38.29
C TYR A 8 -8.74 4.84 -37.04
N LYS A 9 -9.58 5.87 -37.02
CA LYS A 9 -9.73 6.74 -35.82
C LYS A 9 -10.26 5.94 -34.63
N LYS A 10 -11.20 5.03 -34.84
CA LYS A 10 -11.75 4.18 -33.76
C LYS A 10 -10.69 3.20 -33.21
N GLU A 11 -9.90 2.61 -34.11
CA GLU A 11 -8.81 1.70 -33.71
C GLU A 11 -7.71 2.45 -32.95
N ALA A 12 -7.28 3.62 -33.45
CA ALA A 12 -6.29 4.46 -32.77
C ALA A 12 -6.78 4.89 -31.38
N LEU A 13 -8.05 5.28 -31.28
CA LEU A 13 -8.67 5.63 -29.99
C LEU A 13 -8.68 4.43 -29.03
N ALA A 14 -8.98 3.24 -29.55
CA ALA A 14 -8.97 2.01 -28.75
C ALA A 14 -7.57 1.69 -28.20
N VAL A 15 -6.55 1.81 -29.05
CA VAL A 15 -5.14 1.62 -28.65
C VAL A 15 -4.74 2.64 -27.58
N LEU A 16 -5.15 3.89 -27.77
CA LEU A 16 -4.88 4.96 -26.77
C LEU A 16 -5.51 4.61 -25.42
N PHE A 17 -6.78 4.17 -25.40
CA PHE A 17 -7.46 3.77 -24.15
C PHE A 17 -6.77 2.58 -23.47
N LEU A 18 -6.32 1.59 -24.23
CA LEU A 18 -5.57 0.46 -23.69
C LEU A 18 -4.24 0.92 -23.08
N PHE A 19 -3.55 1.84 -23.74
CA PHE A 19 -2.30 2.41 -23.23
C PHE A 19 -2.53 3.14 -21.90
N VAL A 20 -3.59 3.97 -21.84
CA VAL A 20 -3.98 4.67 -20.60
C VAL A 20 -4.30 3.66 -19.49
N ALA A 21 -5.05 2.58 -19.81
CA ALA A 21 -5.37 1.53 -18.83
C ALA A 21 -4.10 0.86 -18.29
N CYS A 22 -3.09 0.65 -19.12
CA CYS A 22 -1.81 0.08 -18.67
C CYS A 22 -1.06 1.04 -17.75
N ILE A 23 -1.04 2.32 -18.06
CA ILE A 23 -0.42 3.34 -17.19
C ILE A 23 -1.14 3.35 -15.82
N MET A 24 -2.47 3.36 -15.81
CA MET A 24 -3.27 3.34 -14.57
C MET A 24 -2.99 2.07 -13.77
N TRP A 25 -2.89 0.92 -14.43
CA TRP A 25 -2.55 -0.34 -13.77
C TRP A 25 -1.13 -0.31 -13.17
N MET A 26 -0.14 0.15 -13.93
CA MET A 26 1.23 0.31 -13.42
C MET A 26 1.26 1.21 -12.18
N TYR A 27 0.47 2.28 -12.19
CA TYR A 27 0.37 3.19 -11.06
C TYR A 27 -0.29 2.50 -9.85
N ALA A 28 -1.32 1.67 -10.07
CA ALA A 28 -1.94 0.87 -9.00
C ALA A 28 -0.94 -0.12 -8.37
N LEU A 29 -0.11 -0.78 -9.20
CA LEU A 29 0.93 -1.70 -8.72
C LEU A 29 2.01 -0.94 -7.92
N PHE A 30 2.41 0.22 -8.39
CA PHE A 30 3.38 1.08 -7.71
C PHE A 30 2.86 1.51 -6.32
N ILE A 31 1.61 1.95 -6.23
CA ILE A 31 0.97 2.30 -4.94
C ILE A 31 0.95 1.06 -4.03
N ASN A 32 0.59 -0.10 -4.56
CA ASN A 32 0.54 -1.35 -3.78
C ASN A 32 1.91 -1.69 -3.19
N GLU A 33 2.97 -1.55 -3.97
CA GLU A 33 4.35 -1.78 -3.50
C GLU A 33 4.73 -0.79 -2.39
N GLN A 34 4.35 0.48 -2.53
CA GLN A 34 4.56 1.48 -1.50
C GLN A 34 3.82 1.12 -0.21
N VAL A 35 2.52 0.76 -0.30
CA VAL A 35 1.75 0.36 0.89
C VAL A 35 2.40 -0.84 1.57
N ALA A 36 2.82 -1.84 0.80
CA ALA A 36 3.46 -3.04 1.35
C ALA A 36 4.80 -2.73 2.03
N SER A 37 5.54 -1.74 1.55
CA SER A 37 6.83 -1.35 2.16
C SER A 37 6.66 -0.54 3.46
N TYR A 38 5.56 0.21 3.60
CA TYR A 38 5.28 1.01 4.80
C TYR A 38 4.70 0.18 5.95
N TYR A 39 3.95 -0.87 5.65
CA TYR A 39 3.02 -1.47 6.61
C TYR A 39 3.13 -3.00 6.63
N SER A 40 4.13 -3.49 7.31
CA SER A 40 4.30 -4.91 7.61
C SER A 40 4.01 -5.16 9.09
N GLY A 41 2.93 -5.84 9.41
CA GLY A 41 2.63 -6.18 10.79
C GLY A 41 1.22 -5.83 11.26
N SER A 42 1.11 -5.55 12.55
CA SER A 42 -0.17 -5.29 13.21
C SER A 42 -0.14 -4.00 14.02
N SER A 43 -1.27 -3.31 14.05
CA SER A 43 -1.48 -2.11 14.86
C SER A 43 -2.43 -2.42 16.01
N TYR A 44 -1.99 -2.18 17.22
CA TYR A 44 -2.75 -2.35 18.47
C TYR A 44 -3.24 -1.00 18.94
N ARG A 45 -4.52 -0.86 19.15
CA ARG A 45 -5.17 0.37 19.67
C ARG A 45 -5.45 0.19 21.15
N LEU A 46 -4.94 1.12 21.94
CA LEU A 46 -4.90 1.03 23.42
C LEU A 46 -5.59 2.24 24.05
N GLU A 47 -6.68 2.74 23.42
CA GLU A 47 -7.35 3.96 23.91
C GLU A 47 -7.94 3.77 25.32
N SER A 48 -8.47 2.55 25.61
CA SER A 48 -9.02 2.21 26.92
C SER A 48 -7.96 1.87 27.95
N ASN A 49 -6.85 1.27 27.52
CA ASN A 49 -5.77 0.80 28.38
C ASN A 49 -4.42 1.22 27.82
N PRO A 50 -4.12 2.54 27.80
CA PRO A 50 -2.83 3.01 27.28
C PRO A 50 -1.67 2.51 28.12
N ILE A 51 -0.52 2.32 27.50
CA ILE A 51 0.71 1.94 28.19
C ILE A 51 1.60 3.16 28.41
N THR A 52 2.36 3.16 29.49
CA THR A 52 3.32 4.22 29.76
C THR A 52 4.57 4.07 28.87
N VAL A 53 5.31 5.15 28.65
CA VAL A 53 6.60 5.11 27.94
C VAL A 53 7.58 4.15 28.63
N ASN A 54 7.53 4.01 29.94
CA ASN A 54 8.39 3.06 30.69
C ASN A 54 8.03 1.59 30.35
N GLU A 55 6.75 1.28 30.26
CA GLU A 55 6.30 -0.06 29.84
C GLU A 55 6.68 -0.34 28.38
N PHE A 56 6.49 0.64 27.52
CA PHE A 56 6.90 0.56 26.11
C PHE A 56 8.40 0.27 25.99
N ASN A 57 9.25 0.99 26.75
CA ASN A 57 10.70 0.79 26.73
C ASN A 57 11.08 -0.63 27.17
N ARG A 58 10.38 -1.24 28.14
CA ARG A 58 10.58 -2.64 28.55
C ARG A 58 10.27 -3.60 27.39
N ILE A 59 9.24 -3.31 26.59
CA ILE A 59 8.90 -4.12 25.41
C ILE A 59 10.03 -3.99 24.37
N VAL A 60 10.50 -2.77 24.10
CA VAL A 60 11.64 -2.51 23.21
C VAL A 60 12.88 -3.29 23.65
N GLU A 61 13.18 -3.30 24.96
CA GLU A 61 14.31 -4.07 25.53
C GLU A 61 14.15 -5.57 25.26
N LYS A 62 12.97 -6.15 25.52
CA LYS A 62 12.68 -7.57 25.22
C LYS A 62 12.90 -7.90 23.75
N ILE A 63 12.46 -7.02 22.83
CA ILE A 63 12.63 -7.19 21.39
C ILE A 63 14.14 -7.19 21.05
N ASN A 64 14.88 -6.20 21.56
CA ASN A 64 16.33 -6.07 21.32
C ASN A 64 17.12 -7.27 21.85
N GLU A 65 16.63 -7.90 22.93
CA GLU A 65 17.24 -9.12 23.50
C GLU A 65 16.83 -10.40 22.76
N GLY A 66 15.98 -10.31 21.75
CA GLY A 66 15.45 -11.45 21.00
C GLY A 66 14.51 -12.34 21.83
N LYS A 67 13.84 -11.76 22.81
CA LYS A 67 12.90 -12.46 23.72
C LYS A 67 11.43 -12.21 23.36
N SER A 68 11.16 -11.70 22.17
CA SER A 68 9.82 -11.40 21.68
C SER A 68 9.62 -11.94 20.28
N SER A 69 8.39 -12.28 19.98
CA SER A 69 7.95 -12.65 18.62
C SER A 69 7.96 -11.45 17.65
N ALA A 70 8.03 -10.23 18.18
CA ALA A 70 8.14 -9.01 17.39
C ALA A 70 9.57 -8.74 16.95
N LYS A 71 9.73 -8.19 15.75
CA LYS A 71 11.00 -7.73 15.18
C LYS A 71 11.26 -6.25 15.49
N ASN A 72 10.25 -5.42 15.30
CA ASN A 72 10.30 -3.98 15.56
C ASN A 72 8.99 -3.51 16.18
N ILE A 73 9.07 -2.39 16.88
CA ILE A 73 7.89 -1.75 17.46
C ILE A 73 8.01 -0.22 17.39
N THR A 74 6.90 0.44 17.06
CA THR A 74 6.74 1.89 17.14
C THR A 74 5.53 2.18 18.02
N GLY A 75 5.69 3.02 19.02
CA GLY A 75 4.58 3.49 19.87
C GLY A 75 4.14 4.89 19.42
N TRP A 76 2.85 5.18 19.52
CA TRP A 76 2.28 6.47 19.10
C TRP A 76 1.30 7.01 20.14
N PHE A 77 1.29 8.34 20.30
CA PHE A 77 0.13 9.02 20.86
C PHE A 77 -0.08 10.34 20.09
N GLN A 78 -1.28 10.87 20.13
CA GLN A 78 -1.63 12.10 19.44
C GLN A 78 -2.14 13.14 20.42
N SER A 79 -1.59 14.35 20.33
CA SER A 79 -2.07 15.55 21.02
C SER A 79 -2.66 16.50 19.96
N ASN A 80 -3.86 16.95 20.19
CA ASN A 80 -4.57 17.84 19.25
C ASN A 80 -4.23 19.31 19.55
N ASP A 81 -4.21 20.13 18.50
CA ASP A 81 -4.04 21.58 18.57
C ASP A 81 -2.76 22.02 19.31
N GLU A 82 -1.68 21.24 19.19
CA GLU A 82 -0.38 21.63 19.74
C GLU A 82 0.14 22.91 19.10
N LYS A 83 0.66 23.79 19.93
CA LYS A 83 1.27 25.03 19.48
C LYS A 83 2.67 24.77 18.93
N ILE A 84 2.88 25.12 17.69
CA ILE A 84 4.17 25.02 17.00
C ILE A 84 4.66 26.44 16.73
N THR A 85 5.87 26.77 17.15
CA THR A 85 6.44 28.11 17.00
C THR A 85 7.78 28.02 16.25
N ASP A 86 8.01 28.88 15.29
CA ASP A 86 9.31 28.95 14.60
C ASP A 86 10.29 29.88 15.36
N GLU A 87 11.51 29.98 14.88
CA GLU A 87 12.55 30.83 15.50
C GLU A 87 12.26 32.37 15.43
N ARG A 88 11.26 32.77 14.67
CA ARG A 88 10.81 34.18 14.54
C ARG A 88 9.58 34.46 15.39
N ASP A 89 9.22 33.54 16.29
CA ASP A 89 8.02 33.62 17.15
C ASP A 89 6.69 33.56 16.38
N ILE A 90 6.70 33.08 15.13
CA ILE A 90 5.46 32.82 14.39
C ILE A 90 4.89 31.50 14.91
N SER A 91 3.65 31.53 15.39
CA SER A 91 2.99 30.37 15.98
C SER A 91 1.77 29.93 15.18
N ILE A 92 1.62 28.62 15.04
CA ILE A 92 0.45 27.96 14.44
C ILE A 92 0.05 26.77 15.34
N SER A 93 -1.13 26.23 15.15
CA SER A 93 -1.51 24.95 15.79
C SER A 93 -1.48 23.82 14.78
N ALA A 94 -1.20 22.61 15.26
CA ALA A 94 -1.27 21.37 14.49
C ALA A 94 -1.56 20.18 15.43
N ASP A 95 -2.04 19.09 14.87
CA ASP A 95 -2.17 17.83 15.60
C ASP A 95 -0.78 17.16 15.63
N ALA A 96 -0.23 17.00 16.82
CA ALA A 96 1.08 16.40 17.01
C ALA A 96 0.96 14.90 17.26
N ILE A 97 1.67 14.12 16.45
CA ILE A 97 1.80 12.66 16.63
C ILE A 97 3.20 12.40 17.16
N TYR A 98 3.29 11.96 18.39
CA TYR A 98 4.54 11.62 19.07
C TYR A 98 4.85 10.15 18.84
N ALA A 99 6.01 9.87 18.23
CA ALA A 99 6.44 8.54 17.87
C ALA A 99 7.64 8.10 18.73
N PHE A 100 7.58 6.88 19.22
CA PHE A 100 8.61 6.23 20.07
C PHE A 100 9.09 4.94 19.42
N GLY A 101 10.29 4.51 19.73
CA GLY A 101 10.85 3.24 19.26
C GLY A 101 11.43 3.34 17.86
N ASN A 102 11.16 2.35 17.04
CA ASN A 102 11.73 2.25 15.69
C ASN A 102 10.83 2.95 14.66
N ILE A 103 11.00 4.25 14.54
CA ILE A 103 10.18 5.09 13.64
C ILE A 103 10.51 4.78 12.19
N PRO A 104 9.52 4.42 11.35
CA PRO A 104 9.75 4.18 9.92
C PRO A 104 10.41 5.37 9.22
N HIS A 105 11.41 5.08 8.39
CA HIS A 105 12.22 6.08 7.68
C HIS A 105 11.36 7.01 6.80
N GLU A 106 10.29 6.45 6.27
CA GLU A 106 9.34 7.12 5.37
C GLU A 106 8.57 8.25 6.06
N LEU A 107 8.47 8.21 7.38
CA LEU A 107 7.79 9.26 8.14
C LEU A 107 8.68 10.51 8.36
N GLY A 108 9.96 10.41 8.02
CA GLY A 108 10.85 11.56 7.97
C GLY A 108 11.30 12.13 9.31
N ALA A 109 10.85 11.59 10.43
CA ALA A 109 11.22 12.04 11.79
C ALA A 109 12.15 11.02 12.48
N VAL A 110 13.17 10.56 11.77
CA VAL A 110 14.00 9.41 12.18
C VAL A 110 15.11 9.76 13.20
N ALA A 111 15.55 10.99 13.24
CA ALA A 111 16.60 11.41 14.17
C ALA A 111 15.99 11.94 15.49
N GLU A 112 16.70 11.78 16.59
CA GLU A 112 16.31 12.39 17.85
C GLU A 112 16.13 13.91 17.70
N TYR A 113 15.16 14.45 18.38
CA TYR A 113 14.82 15.89 18.31
C TYR A 113 14.52 16.33 16.87
N SER A 114 13.89 15.47 16.07
CA SER A 114 13.45 15.78 14.72
C SER A 114 11.94 15.69 14.60
N CYS A 115 11.41 16.34 13.56
CA CYS A 115 10.00 16.26 13.22
C CYS A 115 9.79 16.30 11.70
N ALA A 116 8.60 15.87 11.30
CA ALA A 116 8.09 16.02 9.93
C ALA A 116 6.82 16.86 10.00
N LEU A 117 6.69 17.86 9.13
CA LEU A 117 5.55 18.79 9.12
C LEU A 117 4.71 18.61 7.86
N SER A 118 3.40 18.69 7.98
CA SER A 118 2.54 18.78 6.80
C SER A 118 2.82 20.09 6.02
N SER A 119 2.65 20.04 4.70
CA SER A 119 2.99 21.15 3.81
C SER A 119 2.23 22.45 4.12
N ASP A 120 0.98 22.35 4.58
CA ASP A 120 0.18 23.50 5.00
C ASP A 120 0.79 24.19 6.25
N LYS A 121 1.36 23.39 7.18
CA LYS A 121 2.02 23.94 8.39
C LYS A 121 3.38 24.54 8.06
N ALA A 122 4.16 23.89 7.18
CA ALA A 122 5.40 24.48 6.66
C ALA A 122 5.10 25.83 6.00
N TYR A 123 4.08 25.89 5.13
CA TYR A 123 3.66 27.15 4.49
C TYR A 123 3.15 28.19 5.51
N GLY A 124 2.43 27.74 6.53
CA GLY A 124 1.93 28.59 7.60
C GLY A 124 3.06 29.34 8.33
N LEU A 125 4.14 28.62 8.64
CA LEU A 125 5.31 29.17 9.37
C LEU A 125 6.23 29.99 8.45
N TRP A 126 6.67 29.42 7.31
CA TRP A 126 7.74 30.03 6.51
C TRP A 126 7.26 30.62 5.17
N LYS A 127 5.99 30.48 4.81
CA LYS A 127 5.45 30.85 3.48
C LYS A 127 6.16 30.10 2.35
N SER A 128 6.71 28.92 2.69
CA SER A 128 7.43 28.02 1.78
C SER A 128 7.01 26.59 2.07
N TYR A 129 6.97 25.77 1.03
CA TYR A 129 6.79 24.32 1.16
C TYR A 129 8.13 23.61 1.38
N ASP A 130 9.25 24.32 1.24
CA ASP A 130 10.60 23.81 1.49
C ASP A 130 11.05 24.33 2.85
N ALA A 131 10.83 23.50 3.87
CA ALA A 131 11.14 23.84 5.27
C ALA A 131 12.14 22.84 5.88
N GLU A 132 12.74 21.98 5.06
CA GLU A 132 13.73 21.00 5.54
C GLU A 132 14.98 21.73 6.06
N GLY A 133 15.39 21.36 7.26
CA GLY A 133 16.54 21.96 7.94
C GLY A 133 16.17 23.08 8.92
N GLU A 134 14.94 23.62 8.81
CA GLU A 134 14.43 24.65 9.74
C GLU A 134 14.16 24.06 11.13
N TYR A 135 13.92 24.90 12.10
CA TYR A 135 13.65 24.49 13.49
C TYR A 135 12.29 24.98 13.95
N VAL A 136 11.63 24.15 14.73
CA VAL A 136 10.37 24.48 15.41
C VAL A 136 10.47 24.16 16.90
N LEU A 137 9.74 24.93 17.69
CA LEU A 137 9.47 24.66 19.09
C LEU A 137 8.08 24.05 19.22
N ILE A 138 8.00 22.89 19.86
CA ILE A 138 6.73 22.22 20.21
C ILE A 138 6.79 22.03 21.73
N GLY A 139 5.86 22.65 22.44
CA GLY A 139 6.02 22.80 23.88
C GLY A 139 7.29 23.59 24.18
N ASN A 140 8.20 23.02 24.96
CA ASN A 140 9.49 23.64 25.29
C ASN A 140 10.68 22.97 24.60
N VAL A 141 10.42 22.06 23.66
CA VAL A 141 11.47 21.27 22.98
C VAL A 141 11.66 21.79 21.55
N ARG A 142 12.92 21.92 21.16
CA ARG A 142 13.31 22.38 19.81
C ARG A 142 13.55 21.16 18.93
N TYR A 143 12.84 21.11 17.79
CA TYR A 143 12.93 20.02 16.81
C TYR A 143 13.40 20.54 15.47
N LYS A 144 14.25 19.77 14.81
CA LYS A 144 14.68 20.01 13.43
C LYS A 144 13.69 19.39 12.45
N VAL A 145 13.22 20.16 11.49
CA VAL A 145 12.36 19.67 10.41
C VAL A 145 13.21 18.85 9.45
N LEU A 146 12.99 17.54 9.36
CA LEU A 146 13.71 16.64 8.45
C LEU A 146 12.96 16.40 7.14
N SER A 147 11.63 16.53 7.15
CA SER A 147 10.85 16.35 5.92
C SER A 147 9.54 17.13 5.98
N VAL A 148 8.99 17.39 4.78
CA VAL A 148 7.68 18.01 4.61
C VAL A 148 6.73 17.01 3.97
N LEU A 149 5.60 16.74 4.64
CA LEU A 149 4.59 15.75 4.24
C LEU A 149 3.56 16.42 3.32
N HIS A 150 3.64 16.14 2.03
CA HIS A 150 2.80 16.79 1.02
C HIS A 150 1.37 16.25 0.93
N ASN A 151 1.13 15.03 1.40
CA ASN A 151 -0.16 14.36 1.28
C ASN A 151 -1.04 14.50 2.53
N MET A 152 -0.62 15.29 3.48
CA MET A 152 -1.29 15.46 4.77
C MET A 152 -1.50 16.94 5.08
N SER A 153 -2.45 17.21 5.93
CA SER A 153 -2.73 18.56 6.43
C SER A 153 -2.92 18.54 7.95
N ASN A 154 -2.57 19.63 8.58
CA ASN A 154 -2.75 19.87 10.02
C ASN A 154 -1.96 18.92 10.92
N ILE A 155 -0.84 18.34 10.46
CA ILE A 155 -0.10 17.32 11.22
C ILE A 155 1.38 17.71 11.39
N VAL A 156 1.91 17.38 12.58
CA VAL A 156 3.35 17.28 12.83
C VAL A 156 3.64 15.90 13.44
N ILE A 157 4.62 15.20 12.90
CA ILE A 157 5.12 13.93 13.47
C ILE A 157 6.43 14.25 14.20
N VAL A 158 6.51 13.88 15.46
CA VAL A 158 7.61 14.21 16.35
C VAL A 158 8.31 12.95 16.79
N ASN A 159 9.63 12.89 16.66
CA ASN A 159 10.41 11.81 17.27
C ASN A 159 10.52 12.11 18.78
N ALA A 160 9.87 11.28 19.58
CA ALA A 160 9.79 11.44 21.03
C ALA A 160 10.83 10.59 21.79
N ASN A 161 11.70 9.87 21.06
CA ASN A 161 12.76 9.07 21.69
C ASN A 161 13.70 9.94 22.51
N GLY A 162 14.09 9.48 23.70
CA GLY A 162 15.05 10.14 24.55
C GLY A 162 14.52 11.37 25.33
N GLN A 163 13.25 11.72 25.18
CA GLN A 163 12.68 12.92 25.82
C GLN A 163 12.23 12.64 27.26
N SER A 164 12.90 13.23 28.22
CA SER A 164 12.58 13.06 29.64
C SER A 164 11.23 13.66 30.02
N GLU A 165 10.77 14.67 29.31
CA GLU A 165 9.48 15.35 29.56
C GLU A 165 8.28 14.46 29.22
N LEU A 166 8.48 13.44 28.37
CA LEU A 166 7.41 12.54 27.90
C LEU A 166 7.40 11.17 28.59
N LYS A 167 8.16 11.01 29.68
CA LYS A 167 8.25 9.73 30.41
C LYS A 167 6.90 9.22 30.93
N ASP A 168 6.03 10.13 31.31
CA ASP A 168 4.70 9.82 31.83
C ASP A 168 3.60 9.87 30.75
N ALA A 169 3.99 10.06 29.49
CA ALA A 169 3.03 10.07 28.38
C ALA A 169 2.41 8.67 28.18
N GLU A 170 1.17 8.66 27.81
CA GLU A 170 0.37 7.47 27.55
C GLU A 170 0.37 7.15 26.06
N ILE A 171 0.98 6.03 25.70
CA ILE A 171 1.01 5.51 24.31
C ILE A 171 -0.33 4.81 24.05
N THR A 172 -1.04 5.29 23.04
CA THR A 172 -2.39 4.83 22.70
C THR A 172 -2.44 3.94 21.45
N ALA A 173 -1.31 3.78 20.76
CA ALA A 173 -1.22 2.88 19.61
C ALA A 173 0.18 2.28 19.50
N LEU A 174 0.26 1.00 19.12
CA LEU A 174 1.52 0.30 18.84
C LEU A 174 1.47 -0.28 17.43
N GLU A 175 2.51 -0.02 16.66
CA GLU A 175 2.75 -0.66 15.36
C GLU A 175 3.83 -1.72 15.58
N VAL A 176 3.49 -2.98 15.32
CA VAL A 176 4.37 -4.13 15.62
C VAL A 176 4.66 -4.88 14.32
N GLU A 177 5.94 -4.98 13.97
CA GLU A 177 6.42 -5.79 12.85
C GLU A 177 6.81 -7.18 13.39
N SER A 178 6.24 -8.24 12.82
CA SER A 178 6.53 -9.61 13.20
C SER A 178 7.80 -10.15 12.55
N ASN A 179 8.41 -11.16 13.18
CA ASN A 179 9.42 -12.00 12.52
C ASN A 179 8.72 -12.94 11.52
N GLU A 180 9.18 -12.97 10.29
CA GLU A 180 8.60 -13.80 9.22
C GLU A 180 8.70 -15.31 9.51
N ASP A 181 9.69 -15.71 10.28
CA ASP A 181 10.01 -17.13 10.54
C ASP A 181 9.28 -17.72 11.77
N ASP A 182 8.61 -16.89 12.56
CA ASP A 182 7.94 -17.33 13.78
C ASP A 182 6.42 -17.45 13.60
N PHE A 183 5.81 -18.33 14.37
CA PHE A 183 4.35 -18.48 14.42
C PHE A 183 3.77 -17.24 15.10
N TRP A 184 3.55 -16.20 14.29
CA TRP A 184 3.04 -14.92 14.76
C TRP A 184 1.52 -14.96 14.90
N SER A 185 1.04 -14.53 16.05
CA SER A 185 -0.36 -14.12 16.18
C SER A 185 -0.44 -12.89 17.10
N PRO A 186 -1.37 -11.98 16.81
CA PRO A 186 -1.55 -10.80 17.66
C PRO A 186 -1.78 -11.13 19.14
N GLU A 187 -2.50 -12.20 19.41
CA GLU A 187 -2.80 -12.66 20.77
C GLU A 187 -1.55 -13.11 21.52
N VAL A 188 -0.58 -13.71 20.82
CA VAL A 188 0.71 -14.11 21.42
C VAL A 188 1.46 -12.87 21.90
N PHE A 189 1.55 -11.83 21.05
CA PHE A 189 2.24 -10.58 21.39
C PHE A 189 1.56 -9.89 22.60
N GLU A 190 0.22 -9.83 22.62
CA GLU A 190 -0.54 -9.27 23.75
C GLU A 190 -0.24 -10.02 25.06
N TYR A 191 -0.27 -11.35 24.98
CA TYR A 191 0.01 -12.20 26.14
C TYR A 191 1.45 -12.05 26.65
N GLU A 192 2.44 -12.04 25.76
CA GLU A 192 3.88 -11.88 26.10
C GLU A 192 4.15 -10.57 26.83
N ASN A 193 3.41 -9.52 26.50
CA ASN A 193 3.68 -8.16 26.97
C ASN A 193 2.62 -7.63 27.95
N PHE A 194 1.63 -8.44 28.30
CA PHE A 194 0.53 -8.08 29.21
C PHE A 194 -0.22 -6.84 28.69
N ILE A 195 -0.46 -6.78 27.37
CA ILE A 195 -1.19 -5.70 26.71
C ILE A 195 -2.63 -6.17 26.49
N GLU A 196 -3.58 -5.27 26.67
CA GLU A 196 -5.00 -5.50 26.35
C GLU A 196 -5.44 -4.42 25.37
N SER A 197 -5.52 -4.77 24.09
CA SER A 197 -5.90 -3.81 23.06
C SER A 197 -7.42 -3.75 22.82
N ASP A 198 -7.92 -2.56 22.51
CA ASP A 198 -9.32 -2.36 22.11
C ASP A 198 -9.61 -3.00 20.76
N ILE A 199 -8.65 -2.90 19.85
CA ILE A 199 -8.74 -3.49 18.51
C ILE A 199 -7.34 -3.72 17.94
N VAL A 200 -7.18 -4.80 17.20
CA VAL A 200 -5.95 -5.07 16.42
C VAL A 200 -6.26 -4.93 14.94
N ILE A 201 -5.52 -4.07 14.26
CA ILE A 201 -5.60 -3.87 12.82
C ILE A 201 -4.45 -4.64 12.18
N ASN A 202 -4.77 -5.71 11.46
CA ASN A 202 -3.77 -6.53 10.78
C ASN A 202 -3.44 -5.93 9.40
N TYR A 203 -2.37 -5.15 9.33
CA TYR A 203 -1.92 -4.50 8.08
C TYR A 203 -1.44 -5.53 7.05
N THR A 204 -0.86 -6.64 7.48
CA THR A 204 -0.46 -7.73 6.57
C THR A 204 -1.67 -8.27 5.79
N GLU A 205 -2.79 -8.47 6.49
CA GLU A 205 -4.04 -8.92 5.87
C GLU A 205 -4.60 -7.86 4.90
N ILE A 206 -4.60 -6.60 5.33
CA ILE A 206 -5.08 -5.46 4.51
C ILE A 206 -4.23 -5.33 3.24
N THR A 207 -2.90 -5.33 3.35
CA THR A 207 -2.00 -5.21 2.20
C THR A 207 -2.13 -6.41 1.26
N GLY A 208 -2.35 -7.62 1.78
CA GLY A 208 -2.64 -8.81 0.97
C GLY A 208 -3.92 -8.66 0.14
N ILE A 209 -4.99 -8.14 0.76
CA ILE A 209 -6.26 -7.85 0.05
C ILE A 209 -6.02 -6.76 -1.01
N LEU A 210 -5.32 -5.69 -0.67
CA LEU A 210 -5.00 -4.59 -1.60
C LEU A 210 -4.18 -5.10 -2.79
N SER A 211 -3.21 -5.98 -2.56
CA SER A 211 -2.41 -6.63 -3.61
C SER A 211 -3.30 -7.43 -4.59
N SER A 212 -4.30 -8.13 -4.06
CA SER A 212 -5.28 -8.86 -4.88
C SER A 212 -6.11 -7.88 -5.74
N VAL A 213 -6.51 -6.74 -5.18
CA VAL A 213 -7.23 -5.67 -5.89
C VAL A 213 -6.34 -5.04 -6.98
N ALA A 214 -5.08 -4.78 -6.68
CA ALA A 214 -4.12 -4.23 -7.65
C ALA A 214 -3.92 -5.18 -8.85
N SER A 215 -4.08 -6.48 -8.61
CA SER A 215 -3.92 -7.52 -9.63
C SER A 215 -5.20 -7.78 -10.48
N LEU A 216 -6.33 -7.17 -10.15
CA LEU A 216 -7.61 -7.35 -10.88
C LEU A 216 -7.49 -7.13 -12.40
N PRO A 217 -6.75 -6.11 -12.92
CA PRO A 217 -6.58 -5.96 -14.36
C PRO A 217 -5.90 -7.19 -14.99
N ALA A 218 -4.86 -7.75 -14.37
CA ALA A 218 -4.18 -8.94 -14.85
C ALA A 218 -5.12 -10.15 -14.87
N TYR A 219 -5.87 -10.37 -13.78
CA TYR A 219 -6.88 -11.44 -13.73
C TYR A 219 -7.93 -11.30 -14.85
N SER A 220 -8.39 -10.07 -15.10
CA SER A 220 -9.39 -9.81 -16.14
C SER A 220 -8.87 -10.17 -17.54
N VAL A 221 -7.63 -9.79 -17.84
CA VAL A 221 -6.97 -10.13 -19.12
C VAL A 221 -6.77 -11.66 -19.20
N PHE A 222 -6.28 -12.28 -18.14
CA PHE A 222 -6.07 -13.73 -18.05
C PHE A 222 -7.37 -14.49 -18.38
N LEU A 223 -8.47 -14.12 -17.73
CA LEU A 223 -9.77 -14.77 -17.91
C LEU A 223 -10.35 -14.53 -19.32
N VAL A 224 -10.18 -13.35 -19.90
CA VAL A 224 -10.63 -13.05 -21.27
C VAL A 224 -9.87 -13.91 -22.27
N VAL A 225 -8.55 -14.02 -22.15
CA VAL A 225 -7.72 -14.85 -23.05
C VAL A 225 -8.10 -16.32 -22.90
N LEU A 226 -8.18 -16.80 -21.66
CA LEU A 226 -8.53 -18.19 -21.35
C LEU A 226 -9.91 -18.57 -21.91
N SER A 227 -10.91 -17.70 -21.70
CA SER A 227 -12.28 -17.90 -22.24
C SER A 227 -12.29 -17.99 -23.76
N LYS A 228 -11.50 -17.14 -24.44
CA LYS A 228 -11.37 -17.16 -25.90
C LYS A 228 -10.70 -18.45 -26.38
N LEU A 229 -9.68 -18.94 -25.70
CA LEU A 229 -9.01 -20.21 -26.00
C LEU A 229 -9.98 -21.38 -25.85
N ILE A 230 -10.68 -21.45 -24.72
CA ILE A 230 -11.67 -22.50 -24.44
C ILE A 230 -12.75 -22.50 -25.56
N PHE A 231 -13.28 -21.29 -25.87
CA PHE A 231 -14.31 -21.18 -26.93
C PHE A 231 -13.78 -21.68 -28.31
N LYS A 232 -12.53 -21.33 -28.67
CA LYS A 232 -11.90 -21.80 -29.93
C LYS A 232 -11.72 -23.35 -29.93
N ILE A 233 -11.34 -23.93 -28.79
CA ILE A 233 -11.18 -25.37 -28.61
C ILE A 233 -12.53 -26.06 -28.86
N ILE A 234 -13.59 -25.62 -28.20
CA ILE A 234 -14.95 -26.14 -28.31
C ILE A 234 -15.43 -26.05 -29.78
N LYS A 235 -15.24 -24.89 -30.42
CA LYS A 235 -15.68 -24.63 -31.78
C LYS A 235 -14.98 -25.56 -32.80
N ASN A 236 -13.70 -25.84 -32.58
CA ASN A 236 -12.89 -26.62 -33.53
C ASN A 236 -12.61 -28.04 -33.03
N ARG A 237 -13.46 -28.62 -32.18
CA ARG A 237 -13.30 -29.94 -31.54
C ARG A 237 -13.08 -31.11 -32.52
N ARG A 238 -13.48 -30.97 -33.80
CA ARG A 238 -13.30 -31.98 -34.83
C ARG A 238 -11.87 -32.06 -35.39
N ASN A 239 -11.06 -30.99 -35.20
CA ASN A 239 -9.68 -30.95 -35.67
C ASN A 239 -8.74 -31.20 -34.48
N THR A 240 -8.38 -32.46 -34.28
CA THR A 240 -7.59 -32.92 -33.12
C THR A 240 -6.21 -32.22 -33.02
N ALA A 241 -5.52 -32.02 -34.15
CA ALA A 241 -4.22 -31.35 -34.16
C ALA A 241 -4.33 -29.88 -33.72
N TYR A 242 -5.36 -29.16 -34.18
CA TYR A 242 -5.61 -27.78 -33.81
C TYR A 242 -6.01 -27.63 -32.33
N VAL A 243 -6.84 -28.57 -31.83
CA VAL A 243 -7.24 -28.60 -30.43
C VAL A 243 -6.01 -28.82 -29.53
N PHE A 244 -5.15 -29.78 -29.90
CA PHE A 244 -3.91 -30.06 -29.15
C PHE A 244 -3.01 -28.83 -29.10
N MET A 245 -2.81 -28.12 -30.24
CA MET A 245 -2.01 -26.91 -30.30
C MET A 245 -2.59 -25.80 -29.40
N LEU A 246 -3.90 -25.55 -29.47
CA LEU A 246 -4.55 -24.55 -28.62
C LEU A 246 -4.49 -24.88 -27.13
N SER A 247 -4.59 -26.17 -26.78
CA SER A 247 -4.48 -26.64 -25.40
C SER A 247 -3.06 -26.41 -24.87
N ALA A 248 -2.03 -26.71 -25.67
CA ALA A 248 -0.64 -26.46 -25.33
C ALA A 248 -0.40 -24.95 -25.09
N ILE A 249 -0.92 -24.09 -25.98
CA ILE A 249 -0.85 -22.61 -25.80
C ILE A 249 -1.54 -22.22 -24.49
N GLY A 250 -2.69 -22.79 -24.20
CA GLY A 250 -3.43 -22.51 -22.95
C GLY A 250 -2.64 -22.88 -21.71
N VAL A 251 -1.99 -24.05 -21.71
CA VAL A 251 -1.13 -24.48 -20.58
C VAL A 251 0.06 -23.56 -20.43
N ILE A 252 0.74 -23.22 -21.52
CA ILE A 252 1.87 -22.26 -21.51
C ILE A 252 1.40 -20.91 -20.94
N TRP A 253 0.23 -20.43 -21.39
CA TRP A 253 -0.35 -19.17 -20.90
C TRP A 253 -0.62 -19.20 -19.39
N ILE A 254 -1.15 -20.30 -18.87
CA ILE A 254 -1.38 -20.49 -17.43
C ILE A 254 -0.05 -20.45 -16.67
N ILE A 255 0.96 -21.21 -17.15
CA ILE A 255 2.29 -21.26 -16.52
C ILE A 255 2.93 -19.88 -16.47
N ILE A 256 2.90 -19.14 -17.57
CA ILE A 256 3.45 -17.77 -17.64
C ILE A 256 2.76 -16.88 -16.61
N ASN A 257 1.43 -16.91 -16.53
CA ASN A 257 0.70 -16.06 -15.59
C ASN A 257 1.00 -16.41 -14.13
N VAL A 258 1.07 -17.70 -13.79
CA VAL A 258 1.38 -18.14 -12.42
C VAL A 258 2.82 -17.81 -12.03
N LYS A 259 3.79 -18.01 -12.95
CA LYS A 259 5.22 -17.82 -12.64
C LYS A 259 5.69 -16.36 -12.78
N VAL A 260 5.23 -15.66 -13.82
CA VAL A 260 5.73 -14.30 -14.14
C VAL A 260 4.94 -13.24 -13.37
N PHE A 261 3.61 -13.37 -13.37
CA PHE A 261 2.77 -12.38 -12.65
C PHE A 261 2.66 -12.68 -11.16
N GLN A 262 3.19 -13.85 -10.71
CA GLN A 262 3.01 -14.31 -9.33
C GLN A 262 1.58 -14.02 -8.86
N LEU A 263 0.61 -14.44 -9.68
CA LEU A 263 -0.80 -14.21 -9.40
C LEU A 263 -1.17 -14.89 -8.08
N SER A 264 -0.67 -14.32 -7.01
CA SER A 264 -1.00 -14.71 -5.65
C SER A 264 -2.38 -14.12 -5.31
N PHE A 265 -3.38 -14.94 -5.46
CA PHE A 265 -4.69 -14.58 -4.98
C PHE A 265 -4.68 -14.77 -3.46
N TYR A 266 -4.42 -13.69 -2.75
CA TYR A 266 -4.40 -13.74 -1.30
C TYR A 266 -5.83 -13.95 -0.79
N ILE A 267 -6.06 -15.11 -0.21
CA ILE A 267 -7.29 -15.40 0.53
C ILE A 267 -6.87 -15.53 2.00
N PRO A 268 -7.29 -14.63 2.86
CA PRO A 268 -7.02 -14.77 4.30
C PRO A 268 -7.47 -16.15 4.79
N GLU A 269 -6.64 -16.79 5.59
CA GLU A 269 -6.96 -18.12 6.17
C GLU A 269 -8.29 -18.07 6.93
N SER A 270 -8.58 -16.94 7.56
CA SER A 270 -9.84 -16.68 8.25
C SER A 270 -11.08 -16.84 7.35
N LEU A 271 -10.93 -16.72 6.01
CA LEU A 271 -12.01 -16.89 5.04
C LEU A 271 -12.12 -18.30 4.47
N ILE A 272 -11.26 -19.23 4.90
CA ILE A 272 -11.30 -20.61 4.42
C ILE A 272 -12.15 -21.44 5.39
N PRO A 273 -13.33 -21.94 4.98
CA PRO A 273 -14.16 -22.75 5.86
C PRO A 273 -13.64 -24.19 5.95
N ASP A 274 -13.79 -24.81 7.10
CA ASP A 274 -13.49 -26.25 7.29
C ASP A 274 -14.26 -27.12 6.29
N LYS A 275 -15.48 -26.71 5.95
CA LYS A 275 -16.33 -27.37 4.95
C LYS A 275 -17.01 -26.32 4.07
N TRP A 276 -16.83 -26.43 2.77
CA TRP A 276 -17.40 -25.50 1.78
C TRP A 276 -18.93 -25.47 1.76
N SER A 277 -19.58 -26.51 2.25
CA SER A 277 -21.05 -26.59 2.38
C SER A 277 -21.60 -25.84 3.60
N ASN A 278 -20.74 -25.28 4.45
CA ASN A 278 -21.17 -24.57 5.65
C ASN A 278 -21.57 -23.13 5.32
N PHE A 279 -22.81 -22.91 4.89
CA PHE A 279 -23.33 -21.60 4.54
C PHE A 279 -23.43 -20.66 5.76
N GLY A 280 -23.64 -21.20 6.96
CA GLY A 280 -23.63 -20.44 8.21
C GLY A 280 -22.28 -19.78 8.49
N PHE A 281 -21.18 -20.47 8.14
CA PHE A 281 -19.82 -19.92 8.24
C PHE A 281 -19.70 -18.60 7.46
N TRP A 282 -20.15 -18.62 6.18
CA TRP A 282 -20.04 -17.43 5.32
C TRP A 282 -20.86 -16.26 5.84
N ALA A 283 -22.07 -16.51 6.35
CA ALA A 283 -22.94 -15.49 6.93
C ALA A 283 -22.31 -14.89 8.18
N SER A 284 -21.78 -15.73 9.08
CA SER A 284 -21.08 -15.32 10.29
C SER A 284 -19.82 -14.47 9.95
N LYS A 285 -18.98 -14.95 9.04
CA LYS A 285 -17.77 -14.23 8.61
C LYS A 285 -18.10 -12.88 8.00
N MET A 286 -19.14 -12.79 7.19
CA MET A 286 -19.56 -11.50 6.60
C MET A 286 -20.02 -10.52 7.69
N ASN A 287 -20.74 -10.99 8.70
CA ASN A 287 -21.16 -10.15 9.81
C ASN A 287 -19.98 -9.70 10.68
N ASN A 288 -19.06 -10.61 10.98
CA ASN A 288 -17.83 -10.29 11.72
C ASN A 288 -16.98 -9.26 10.95
N PHE A 289 -16.83 -9.44 9.64
CA PHE A 289 -16.10 -8.50 8.79
C PHE A 289 -16.77 -7.10 8.78
N LYS A 290 -18.09 -7.05 8.73
CA LYS A 290 -18.81 -5.76 8.84
C LYS A 290 -18.60 -5.12 10.21
N GLY A 291 -18.62 -5.91 11.27
CA GLY A 291 -18.29 -5.46 12.62
C GLY A 291 -16.88 -4.85 12.66
N TYR A 292 -15.90 -5.60 12.22
CA TYR A 292 -14.49 -5.19 12.16
C TYR A 292 -14.30 -3.88 11.37
N LEU A 293 -14.93 -3.75 10.19
CA LEU A 293 -14.87 -2.51 9.41
C LEU A 293 -15.49 -1.32 10.15
N ARG A 294 -16.58 -1.56 10.87
CA ARG A 294 -17.23 -0.52 11.67
C ARG A 294 -16.32 -0.10 12.83
N ASP A 295 -15.71 -1.06 13.51
CA ASP A 295 -14.84 -0.80 14.66
C ASP A 295 -13.59 -0.01 14.22
N ILE A 296 -12.96 -0.40 13.09
CA ILE A 296 -11.87 0.37 12.48
C ILE A 296 -12.32 1.80 12.14
N ALA A 297 -13.56 1.96 11.62
CA ALA A 297 -14.07 3.29 11.25
C ALA A 297 -14.33 4.18 12.46
N MET A 298 -14.54 3.60 13.65
CA MET A 298 -14.78 4.33 14.90
C MET A 298 -13.49 4.68 15.65
N VAL A 299 -12.41 3.92 15.43
CA VAL A 299 -11.12 4.15 16.08
C VAL A 299 -10.49 5.44 15.55
N LYS A 300 -9.84 6.18 16.42
CA LYS A 300 -9.08 7.38 16.06
C LYS A 300 -7.99 7.02 15.04
N ALA A 301 -8.02 7.68 13.89
CA ALA A 301 -7.08 7.41 12.81
C ALA A 301 -5.75 8.10 13.10
N TYR A 302 -4.68 7.33 13.14
CA TYR A 302 -3.31 7.83 13.19
C TYR A 302 -2.77 8.03 11.77
N TYR A 303 -1.59 8.65 11.67
CA TYR A 303 -0.99 8.95 10.37
C TYR A 303 -0.88 7.74 9.43
N PRO A 304 -0.41 6.56 9.90
CA PRO A 304 -0.37 5.38 9.03
C PRO A 304 -1.73 5.00 8.43
N ASP A 305 -2.80 5.08 9.23
CA ASP A 305 -4.16 4.75 8.78
C ASP A 305 -4.64 5.68 7.66
N LEU A 306 -4.33 6.97 7.81
CA LEU A 306 -4.69 7.98 6.81
C LEU A 306 -3.93 7.74 5.50
N CYS A 307 -2.65 7.39 5.58
CA CYS A 307 -1.83 7.03 4.43
C CYS A 307 -2.39 5.80 3.70
N ILE A 308 -2.66 4.71 4.43
CA ILE A 308 -3.24 3.48 3.86
C ILE A 308 -4.58 3.80 3.20
N LYS A 309 -5.44 4.53 3.88
CA LYS A 309 -6.78 4.88 3.39
C LYS A 309 -6.69 5.61 2.05
N TYR A 310 -5.82 6.62 1.97
CA TYR A 310 -5.63 7.43 0.76
C TYR A 310 -5.06 6.60 -0.39
N MET A 311 -4.03 5.82 -0.11
CA MET A 311 -3.39 4.94 -1.09
C MET A 311 -4.35 3.86 -1.58
N ALA A 312 -5.11 3.24 -0.66
CA ALA A 312 -6.10 2.20 -0.98
C ALA A 312 -7.19 2.72 -1.92
N TYR A 313 -7.73 3.91 -1.66
CA TYR A 313 -8.74 4.52 -2.54
C TYR A 313 -8.19 4.79 -3.93
N SER A 314 -7.00 5.38 -4.03
CA SER A 314 -6.35 5.67 -5.31
C SER A 314 -6.11 4.39 -6.10
N MET A 315 -5.54 3.38 -5.45
CA MET A 315 -5.24 2.07 -6.06
C MET A 315 -6.53 1.39 -6.55
N LEU A 316 -7.58 1.40 -5.72
CA LEU A 316 -8.88 0.80 -6.08
C LEU A 316 -9.47 1.48 -7.32
N ILE A 317 -9.46 2.81 -7.38
CA ILE A 317 -9.95 3.58 -8.52
C ILE A 317 -9.17 3.20 -9.79
N TYR A 318 -7.84 3.24 -9.75
CA TYR A 318 -6.99 2.94 -10.91
C TYR A 318 -7.15 1.48 -11.36
N SER A 319 -7.21 0.54 -10.42
CA SER A 319 -7.37 -0.89 -10.72
C SER A 319 -8.75 -1.17 -11.35
N VAL A 320 -9.82 -0.62 -10.79
CA VAL A 320 -11.20 -0.83 -11.30
C VAL A 320 -11.36 -0.21 -12.68
N ILE A 321 -10.89 1.02 -12.90
CA ILE A 321 -11.00 1.69 -14.22
C ILE A 321 -10.19 0.91 -15.25
N SER A 322 -8.96 0.51 -14.94
CA SER A 322 -8.12 -0.30 -15.82
C SER A 322 -8.81 -1.63 -16.18
N THR A 323 -9.35 -2.33 -15.17
CA THR A 323 -10.11 -3.59 -15.36
C THR A 323 -11.31 -3.37 -16.30
N MET A 324 -12.08 -2.34 -16.07
CA MET A 324 -13.25 -1.98 -16.92
C MET A 324 -12.83 -1.77 -18.37
N ILE A 325 -11.75 -1.04 -18.59
CA ILE A 325 -11.24 -0.79 -19.95
C ILE A 325 -10.81 -2.12 -20.60
N PHE A 326 -10.05 -2.97 -19.89
CA PHE A 326 -9.60 -4.27 -20.42
C PHE A 326 -10.78 -5.22 -20.74
N LEU A 327 -11.87 -5.17 -19.98
CA LEU A 327 -13.05 -6.00 -20.22
C LEU A 327 -13.94 -5.48 -21.36
N LEU A 328 -14.09 -4.16 -21.47
CA LEU A 328 -15.03 -3.55 -22.42
C LEU A 328 -14.44 -3.36 -23.81
N PHE A 329 -13.17 -3.04 -23.89
CA PHE A 329 -12.52 -2.64 -25.15
C PHE A 329 -12.41 -3.77 -26.20
N PRO A 330 -12.07 -5.03 -25.82
CA PRO A 330 -12.00 -6.09 -26.82
C PRO A 330 -13.32 -6.34 -27.57
N LYS A 331 -14.44 -5.93 -27.01
CA LYS A 331 -15.76 -6.06 -27.65
C LYS A 331 -16.01 -4.99 -28.72
N LYS A 332 -15.33 -3.84 -28.63
CA LYS A 332 -15.51 -2.71 -29.56
C LYS A 332 -14.50 -2.70 -30.71
N LEU A 333 -13.36 -3.41 -30.57
CA LEU A 333 -12.39 -3.53 -31.65
C LEU A 333 -12.85 -4.59 -32.67
N GLY A 334 -13.35 -4.08 -33.75
CA GLY A 334 -13.43 -4.79 -35.03
C GLY A 334 -14.35 -5.98 -35.17
N ARG A 335 -15.34 -5.81 -35.98
CA ARG A 335 -16.08 -6.91 -36.61
C ARG A 335 -15.28 -7.54 -37.79
N GLY A 336 -14.12 -6.92 -38.16
CA GLY A 336 -13.21 -7.44 -39.18
C GLY A 336 -12.17 -8.41 -38.60
N THR A 337 -11.77 -9.40 -39.38
CA THR A 337 -10.82 -10.45 -38.97
C THR A 337 -9.40 -9.92 -38.72
N GLU A 338 -8.97 -8.90 -39.47
CA GLU A 338 -7.62 -8.35 -39.39
C GLU A 338 -7.42 -7.47 -38.17
N GLY A 339 -8.39 -6.60 -37.86
CA GLY A 339 -8.33 -5.75 -36.66
C GLY A 339 -8.31 -6.55 -35.33
N LYS A 340 -8.96 -7.70 -35.31
CA LYS A 340 -8.95 -8.61 -34.13
C LYS A 340 -7.57 -9.25 -33.93
N LEU A 341 -6.88 -9.57 -35.01
CA LEU A 341 -5.56 -10.19 -34.96
C LEU A 341 -4.54 -9.18 -34.41
N ILE A 342 -4.51 -7.99 -34.96
CA ILE A 342 -3.59 -6.88 -34.55
C ILE A 342 -3.83 -6.53 -33.09
N ALA A 343 -5.09 -6.37 -32.67
CA ALA A 343 -5.42 -6.05 -31.26
C ALA A 343 -4.97 -7.16 -30.30
N THR A 344 -5.09 -8.43 -30.71
CA THR A 344 -4.66 -9.57 -29.90
C THR A 344 -3.12 -9.63 -29.82
N GLU A 345 -2.44 -9.38 -30.91
CA GLU A 345 -0.97 -9.34 -30.97
C GLU A 345 -0.42 -8.19 -30.15
N MET A 346 -0.98 -6.98 -30.28
CA MET A 346 -0.59 -5.82 -29.48
C MET A 346 -0.85 -6.05 -27.99
N LEU A 347 -1.96 -6.69 -27.64
CA LEU A 347 -2.27 -7.04 -26.24
C LEU A 347 -1.25 -8.04 -25.68
N ILE A 348 -0.87 -9.03 -26.48
CA ILE A 348 0.15 -10.03 -26.07
C ILE A 348 1.52 -9.35 -25.89
N VAL A 349 1.93 -8.49 -26.84
CA VAL A 349 3.19 -7.75 -26.76
C VAL A 349 3.18 -6.82 -25.54
N LEU A 350 2.07 -6.15 -25.28
CA LEU A 350 1.92 -5.26 -24.14
C LEU A 350 1.98 -6.03 -22.81
N ILE A 351 1.32 -7.19 -22.74
CA ILE A 351 1.37 -8.07 -21.57
C ILE A 351 2.80 -8.59 -21.34
N LEU A 352 3.49 -8.99 -22.40
CA LEU A 352 4.89 -9.43 -22.31
C LEU A 352 5.80 -8.29 -21.85
N PHE A 353 5.59 -7.07 -22.35
CA PHE A 353 6.35 -5.88 -21.94
C PHE A 353 6.10 -5.55 -20.47
N LEU A 354 4.85 -5.59 -20.03
CA LEU A 354 4.48 -5.35 -18.64
C LEU A 354 5.04 -6.43 -17.71
N SER A 355 5.00 -7.70 -18.14
CA SER A 355 5.60 -8.82 -17.41
C SER A 355 7.11 -8.61 -17.24
N PHE A 356 7.77 -8.14 -18.28
CA PHE A 356 9.21 -7.87 -18.25
C PHE A 356 9.50 -6.69 -17.30
N ALA A 357 8.68 -5.63 -17.35
CA ALA A 357 8.83 -4.44 -16.51
C ALA A 357 8.63 -4.78 -15.02
N THR A 358 7.64 -5.61 -14.69
CA THR A 358 7.38 -6.04 -13.30
C THR A 358 8.48 -7.00 -12.80
N ALA A 359 8.92 -7.94 -13.62
CA ALA A 359 10.02 -8.85 -13.27
C ALA A 359 11.34 -8.08 -13.08
N TYR A 360 11.56 -7.01 -13.84
CA TYR A 360 12.75 -6.18 -13.72
C TYR A 360 12.67 -5.27 -12.48
N GLY A 361 11.49 -4.74 -12.19
CA GLY A 361 11.22 -3.94 -10.99
C GLY A 361 11.47 -4.73 -9.70
N ASN A 362 10.93 -5.94 -9.63
CA ASN A 362 11.09 -6.83 -8.48
C ASN A 362 12.57 -7.25 -8.27
N ASN A 363 13.33 -7.44 -9.34
CA ASN A 363 14.76 -7.74 -9.26
C ASN A 363 15.61 -6.57 -8.76
N ILE A 364 15.15 -5.34 -8.95
CA ILE A 364 15.83 -4.13 -8.42
C ILE A 364 15.51 -3.98 -6.93
N ALA A 365 14.26 -4.22 -6.54
CA ALA A 365 13.82 -4.12 -5.14
C ALA A 365 14.51 -5.18 -4.24
N VAL A 366 14.66 -6.41 -4.72
CA VAL A 366 15.35 -7.50 -4.00
C VAL A 366 16.87 -7.27 -3.91
N LYS A 367 17.44 -6.47 -4.82
CA LYS A 367 18.88 -6.19 -4.85
C LYS A 367 19.30 -4.84 -4.25
N ALA A 368 18.38 -4.10 -3.62
CA ALA A 368 18.80 -2.94 -2.84
C ALA A 368 19.52 -3.47 -1.59
N PRO A 369 20.85 -3.41 -1.52
CA PRO A 369 21.53 -3.89 -0.32
C PRO A 369 21.19 -2.97 0.84
N SER A 370 21.02 -3.56 2.02
CA SER A 370 20.96 -2.86 3.28
C SER A 370 22.35 -2.25 3.60
N HIS A 371 22.92 -1.51 2.66
CA HIS A 371 24.15 -0.76 2.91
C HIS A 371 23.79 0.58 3.52
N GLN A 372 24.15 0.72 4.76
CA GLN A 372 24.36 2.02 5.39
C GLN A 372 25.23 2.85 4.45
N LEU A 373 24.60 3.78 3.71
CA LEU A 373 25.35 4.73 2.91
C LEU A 373 25.97 5.77 3.85
N PRO A 374 27.29 5.97 3.81
CA PRO A 374 27.88 7.09 4.52
C PRO A 374 27.36 8.39 3.92
N PHE A 375 27.03 9.30 4.80
CA PHE A 375 26.57 10.65 4.51
C PHE A 375 27.40 11.30 3.39
N GLN A 376 26.82 11.43 2.20
CA GLN A 376 27.31 12.39 1.21
C GLN A 376 26.19 13.36 0.88
N SER A 377 26.38 14.58 1.33
CA SER A 377 25.55 15.73 0.99
C SER A 377 25.64 16.00 -0.52
N GLY A 378 24.62 15.63 -1.26
CA GLY A 378 24.58 15.90 -2.70
C GLY A 378 23.16 15.79 -3.21
N HIS A 379 22.61 16.95 -3.51
CA HIS A 379 21.34 17.19 -4.17
C HIS A 379 20.91 16.14 -5.21
N ARG A 380 19.74 15.55 -4.99
CA ARG A 380 18.74 15.31 -6.07
C ARG A 380 17.46 14.74 -5.47
N SER A 381 16.46 15.60 -5.53
CA SER A 381 15.09 15.29 -5.14
C SER A 381 14.36 14.45 -6.21
N UNK A 382 13.81 13.42 -5.96
CA UNK A 382 13.09 12.78 -6.67
C UNK A 382 11.79 13.10 -6.45
N UNK A 383 11.46 13.76 -6.77
CA UNK A 383 10.34 14.08 -6.59
C UNK A 383 9.48 13.19 -6.95
N UNK A 384 9.10 12.66 -6.41
CA UNK A 384 8.24 12.14 -6.56
C UNK A 384 7.26 12.84 -6.98
N UNK A 385 7.12 12.96 -7.61
CA UNK A 385 6.30 13.59 -8.00
C UNK A 385 5.11 13.25 -7.64
N CYS A 386 4.66 13.43 -6.66
CA CYS A 386 3.28 13.36 -6.21
C CYS A 386 2.51 14.48 -6.86
N PHE A 387 1.77 14.19 -7.88
CA PHE A 387 0.85 15.15 -8.48
C PHE A 387 -0.25 15.51 -7.46
N PRO A 388 -0.49 16.79 -7.22
CA PRO A 388 -1.59 17.19 -6.33
C PRO A 388 -2.92 16.82 -6.99
N ALA A 389 -3.70 16.01 -6.31
CA ALA A 389 -5.10 15.84 -6.64
C ALA A 389 -5.84 17.05 -6.07
N THR A 390 -6.00 18.08 -6.91
CA THR A 390 -6.97 19.15 -6.64
C THR A 390 -8.38 18.61 -6.86
N PHE A 391 -9.09 18.34 -5.79
CA PHE A 391 -10.56 18.33 -5.71
C PHE A 391 -10.98 18.66 -4.29
#